data_ead2b62bed4cc8103d4026220332b83e
#
_entry.id   ead2b62bed4cc8103d4026220332b83e
#
_cell.length_a   1.000
_cell.length_b   1.000
_cell.length_c   1.000
_cell.angle_alpha   90.00
_cell.angle_beta   90.00
_cell.angle_gamma   90.00
#
_symmetry.space_group_name_H-M   'P 1'
#
loop_
_entity.id
_entity.type
_entity.pdbx_description
1 polymer ?
#
loop_
_entity_poly.entity_id
_entity_poly.type
_entity_poly.pdbx_seq_one_letter_code
_entity_poly.pdbx_strand_id
1 'polypeptide(L)' 'MRYTVILQKEDDGGYVVTVPVLPGCVSQGDTREEALRNIEEAIELYIEDMRAAGESVPVEDERAYVEVNTLVR' A
#
# COMPACT_ATOMS: atom_id res chain seq x y z
N MET A 1 -6.06 6.20 11.46
CA MET A 1 -5.12 6.57 10.39
C MET A 1 -5.55 5.95 9.08
N ARG A 2 -5.28 6.65 8.01
CA ARG A 2 -5.62 6.16 6.67
C ARG A 2 -4.39 6.16 5.80
N TYR A 3 -4.21 5.08 5.05
CA TYR A 3 -3.11 4.97 4.10
C TYR A 3 -3.66 4.52 2.76
N THR A 4 -3.15 5.14 1.72
CA THR A 4 -3.42 4.68 0.36
C THR A 4 -2.61 3.41 0.12
N VAL A 5 -3.26 2.41 -0.45
CA VAL A 5 -2.58 1.21 -0.89
C VAL A 5 -2.81 1.04 -2.40
N ILE A 6 -1.85 0.43 -3.05
CA ILE A 6 -1.93 0.17 -4.48
C ILE A 6 -1.97 -1.34 -4.68
N LEU A 7 -3.00 -1.78 -5.38
CA LEU A 7 -3.19 -3.20 -5.70
C LEU A 7 -2.76 -3.44 -7.13
N GLN A 8 -2.01 -4.51 -7.32
CA GLN A 8 -1.60 -4.92 -8.65
C GLN A 8 -1.98 -6.38 -8.82
N LYS A 9 -2.80 -6.65 -9.81
CA LYS A 9 -3.24 -8.02 -10.07
C LYS A 9 -2.14 -8.74 -10.84
N GLU A 10 -1.83 -9.94 -10.39
CA GLU A 10 -0.81 -10.77 -11.00
C GLU A 10 -1.43 -11.66 -12.08
N ASP A 11 -0.59 -12.17 -12.97
CA ASP A 11 -1.04 -13.01 -14.06
C ASP A 11 -1.71 -14.28 -13.58
N ASP A 12 -1.31 -14.78 -12.42
CA ASP A 12 -1.88 -16.00 -11.85
C ASP A 12 -3.17 -15.75 -11.09
N GLY A 13 -3.64 -14.51 -11.06
CA GLY A 13 -4.88 -14.15 -10.39
C GLY A 13 -4.73 -13.62 -8.99
N GLY A 14 -3.54 -13.69 -8.43
CA GLY A 14 -3.27 -13.13 -7.10
C GLY A 14 -3.06 -11.62 -7.16
N TYR A 15 -2.84 -11.04 -6.00
CA TYR A 15 -2.65 -9.59 -5.88
C TYR A 15 -1.42 -9.28 -5.04
N VAL A 16 -0.68 -8.27 -5.48
CA VAL A 16 0.37 -7.65 -4.68
C VAL A 16 -0.14 -6.28 -4.28
N VAL A 17 0.14 -5.89 -3.05
CA VAL A 17 -0.33 -4.60 -2.54
C VAL A 17 0.81 -3.88 -1.87
N THR A 18 0.94 -2.58 -2.14
CA THR A 18 2.00 -1.74 -1.59
C THR A 18 1.41 -0.51 -0.95
N VAL A 19 2.20 0.12 -0.07
CA VAL A 19 1.81 1.35 0.61
C VAL A 19 2.84 2.42 0.24
N PRO A 20 2.49 3.35 -0.66
CA PRO A 20 3.46 4.32 -1.16
C PRO A 20 4.20 5.12 -0.10
N VAL A 21 3.52 5.52 0.98
CA VAL A 21 4.18 6.37 2.00
C VAL A 21 4.94 5.58 3.04
N LEU A 22 4.88 4.25 2.99
CA LEU A 22 5.62 3.39 3.91
C LEU A 22 6.57 2.52 3.10
N PRO A 23 7.79 3.01 2.84
CA PRO A 23 8.72 2.26 1.98
C PRO A 23 8.96 0.84 2.48
N GLY A 24 8.87 -0.11 1.58
CA GLY A 24 9.07 -1.52 1.92
C GLY A 24 7.86 -2.21 2.50
N CYS A 25 6.77 -1.49 2.75
CA CYS A 25 5.55 -2.10 3.26
C CYS A 25 4.76 -2.70 2.10
N VAL A 26 4.81 -4.01 1.97
CA VAL A 26 4.21 -4.72 0.85
C VAL A 26 3.62 -6.03 1.37
N SER A 27 2.55 -6.47 0.73
CA SER A 27 1.96 -7.75 1.05
C SER A 27 1.30 -8.33 -0.20
N GLN A 28 0.64 -9.46 -0.05
CA GLN A 28 0.02 -10.14 -1.18
C GLN A 28 -1.11 -11.02 -0.69
N GLY A 29 -1.91 -11.49 -1.62
CA GLY A 29 -2.99 -12.42 -1.32
C GLY A 29 -3.51 -13.04 -2.60
N ASP A 30 -4.22 -14.15 -2.46
CA ASP A 30 -4.81 -14.84 -3.60
C ASP A 30 -6.03 -14.09 -4.12
N THR A 31 -6.68 -13.32 -3.27
CA THR A 31 -7.82 -12.50 -3.65
C THR A 31 -7.56 -11.06 -3.23
N ARG A 32 -8.36 -10.16 -3.78
CA ARG A 32 -8.26 -8.75 -3.42
C ARG A 32 -8.49 -8.55 -1.92
N GLU A 33 -9.52 -9.23 -1.41
CA GLU A 33 -9.87 -9.11 0.02
C GLU A 33 -8.76 -9.62 0.91
N GLU A 34 -8.16 -10.73 0.54
CA GLU A 34 -7.05 -11.29 1.30
C GLU A 34 -5.85 -10.34 1.29
N ALA A 35 -5.52 -9.79 0.13
CA ALA A 35 -4.41 -8.85 0.01
C ALA A 35 -4.64 -7.63 0.90
N LEU A 36 -5.88 -7.14 0.93
CA LEU A 36 -6.21 -5.97 1.75
C LEU A 36 -6.10 -6.28 3.24
N ARG A 37 -6.54 -7.45 3.67
CA ARG A 37 -6.36 -7.85 5.07
C ARG A 37 -4.90 -7.98 5.42
N ASN A 38 -4.13 -8.57 4.52
CA ASN A 38 -2.71 -8.79 4.77
C ASN A 38 -1.93 -7.49 4.82
N ILE A 39 -2.27 -6.51 3.98
CA ILE A 39 -1.57 -5.23 4.01
C ILE A 39 -1.93 -4.45 5.28
N GLU A 40 -3.15 -4.61 5.76
CA GLU A 40 -3.54 -3.96 7.00
C GLU A 40 -2.65 -4.42 8.15
N GLU A 41 -2.43 -5.73 8.25
CA GLU A 41 -1.54 -6.28 9.28
C GLU A 41 -0.11 -5.80 9.08
N ALA A 42 0.34 -5.75 7.82
CA ALA A 42 1.69 -5.29 7.53
C ALA A 42 1.88 -3.83 7.93
N ILE A 43 0.87 -3.00 7.70
CA ILE A 43 0.92 -1.59 8.11
C ILE A 43 1.00 -1.48 9.62
N GLU A 44 0.19 -2.25 10.34
CA GLU A 44 0.18 -2.22 11.79
C GLU A 44 1.54 -2.57 12.36
N LEU A 45 2.16 -3.63 11.84
CA LEU A 45 3.49 -4.04 12.27
C LEU A 45 4.54 -2.99 11.93
N TYR A 46 4.44 -2.41 10.74
CA TYR A 46 5.37 -1.38 10.30
C TYR A 46 5.35 -0.19 11.25
N ILE A 47 4.15 0.27 11.59
CA ILE A 47 3.98 1.41 12.49
C ILE A 47 4.48 1.06 13.89
N GLU A 48 4.17 -0.13 14.36
CA GLU A 48 4.61 -0.60 15.67
C GLU A 48 6.13 -0.61 15.77
N ASP A 49 6.79 -1.13 14.73
CA ASP A 49 8.24 -1.18 14.69
C ASP A 49 8.85 0.22 14.68
N MET A 50 8.28 1.12 13.91
CA MET A 50 8.78 2.50 13.87
C MET A 50 8.65 3.18 15.22
N ARG A 51 7.50 3.01 15.89
CA ARG A 51 7.28 3.60 17.20
C ARG A 51 8.25 3.02 18.24
N ALA A 52 8.48 1.72 18.16
CA ALA A 52 9.42 1.08 19.09
C ALA A 52 10.83 1.60 18.87
N ALA A 53 11.18 1.97 17.65
CA ALA A 53 12.49 2.53 17.33
C ALA A 53 12.56 4.04 17.61
N GLY A 54 11.48 4.64 18.06
CA GLY A 54 11.45 6.07 18.30
C GLY A 54 11.40 6.93 17.05
N GLU A 55 11.01 6.34 15.92
CA GLU A 55 10.94 7.04 14.66
C GLU A 55 9.56 7.63 14.42
N SER A 56 9.51 8.74 13.69
CA SER A 56 8.24 9.35 13.31
C SER A 56 7.54 8.51 12.27
N VAL A 57 6.28 8.20 12.51
CA VAL A 57 5.49 7.43 11.57
C VAL A 57 5.01 8.36 10.45
N PRO A 58 5.32 8.05 9.18
CA PRO A 58 4.83 8.87 8.09
C PRO A 58 3.32 8.87 8.05
N VAL A 59 2.75 10.02 7.75
CA VAL A 59 1.32 10.16 7.53
C VAL A 59 1.11 10.62 6.12
N GLU A 60 -0.03 10.24 5.57
CA GLU A 60 -0.36 10.60 4.21
C GLU A 60 -0.85 12.03 4.17
N ASP A 61 -0.27 12.79 3.27
CA ASP A 61 -0.74 14.14 3.01
C ASP A 61 -1.88 14.10 2.01
N GLU A 62 -2.12 15.22 1.39
CA GLU A 62 -3.10 15.35 0.35
C GLU A 62 -2.67 14.55 -0.88
N ARG A 63 -3.63 13.92 -1.54
CA ARG A 63 -3.35 13.21 -2.78
C ARG A 63 -4.39 13.59 -3.81
N ALA A 64 -4.01 13.47 -5.07
CA ALA A 64 -4.91 13.76 -6.17
C ALA A 64 -4.63 12.82 -7.33
N TYR A 65 -5.60 12.66 -8.19
CA TYR A 65 -5.46 11.92 -9.43
C TYR A 65 -5.64 12.90 -10.56
N VAL A 66 -4.78 12.78 -11.56
CA VAL A 66 -4.83 13.65 -12.72
C VAL A 66 -5.13 12.79 -13.93
N GLU A 67 -6.17 13.16 -14.65
CA GLU A 67 -6.49 12.47 -15.88
C GLU A 67 -5.69 13.11 -17.00
N VAL A 68 -5.01 12.28 -17.75
CA VAL A 68 -4.16 12.76 -18.82
C VAL A 68 -4.69 12.26 -20.16
N ASN A 69 -4.91 13.19 -21.06
CA ASN A 69 -5.39 12.86 -22.40
C ASN A 69 -4.17 12.82 -23.31
N THR A 70 -3.71 11.63 -23.64
CA THR A 70 -2.53 11.48 -24.46
C THR A 70 -2.86 10.74 -25.74
N LEU A 71 -2.09 11.04 -26.77
CA LEU A 71 -2.11 10.27 -28.00
C LEU A 71 -1.14 9.11 -27.84
N VAL A 72 -1.69 7.92 -27.77
CA VAL A 72 -0.89 6.71 -27.55
C VAL A 72 -0.86 5.89 -28.83
N ARG A 73 0.30 5.37 -29.12
CA ARG A 73 0.45 4.51 -30.28
C ARG A 73 0.94 3.17 -29.93
#